data_0542189b6037bf6334570e8439b8910b
#
_entry.id   0542189b6037bf6334570e8439b8910b
#
_cell.length_a   1.000
_cell.length_b   1.000
_cell.length_c   1.000
_cell.angle_alpha   90.00
_cell.angle_beta   90.00
_cell.angle_gamma   90.00
#
_symmetry.space_group_name_H-M   'P 1'
#
loop_
_entity.id
_entity.type
_entity.pdbx_description
1 polymer ?
#
loop_
_entity_poly.entity_id
_entity_poly.type
_entity_poly.pdbx_seq_one_letter_code
_entity_poly.pdbx_strand_id
1 'polypeptide(L)'
;MIERALNAFWILLGAAAAAHAWSLGLVSASGPESGLFPLIAALIVMLAGMVLFFTKPVVAQWPQGAALSRIAGVVVGLAFMALALPYTGFAVTAAVTMVILVRTAGGSGWIAAAVLASASVAVVMWLFGHVLGMALPRGPWGW
;
A
#
# COMPACT_ATOMS: atom_id res chain seq x y z
N MET A 1 -15.70 -16.13 15.38
CA MET A 1 -14.46 -16.95 15.25
C MET A 1 -13.56 -16.47 14.13
N ILE A 2 -14.08 -16.13 12.95
CA ILE A 2 -13.29 -15.68 11.79
C ILE A 2 -12.47 -14.40 12.08
N GLU A 3 -13.04 -13.43 12.79
CA GLU A 3 -12.32 -12.18 13.13
C GLU A 3 -11.09 -12.41 14.01
N ARG A 4 -11.21 -13.31 15.01
CA ARG A 4 -10.05 -13.64 15.85
C ARG A 4 -8.96 -14.37 15.07
N ALA A 5 -9.35 -15.25 14.14
CA ALA A 5 -8.41 -15.92 13.27
C ALA A 5 -7.69 -14.93 12.34
N LEU A 6 -8.44 -13.95 11.81
CA LEU A 6 -7.88 -12.89 10.98
C LEU A 6 -6.92 -11.98 11.78
N ASN A 7 -7.30 -11.60 13.00
CA ASN A 7 -6.43 -10.80 13.86
C ASN A 7 -5.17 -11.57 14.28
N ALA A 8 -5.29 -12.87 14.59
CA ALA A 8 -4.14 -13.74 14.83
C ALA A 8 -3.22 -13.83 13.60
N PHE A 9 -3.78 -13.92 12.40
CA PHE A 9 -3.02 -13.89 11.16
C PHE A 9 -2.20 -12.59 11.02
N TRP A 10 -2.79 -11.43 11.30
CA TRP A 10 -2.08 -10.15 11.25
C TRP A 10 -0.97 -10.04 12.30
N ILE A 11 -1.19 -10.58 13.51
CA ILE A 11 -0.15 -10.64 14.55
C ILE A 11 1.03 -11.50 14.07
N LEU A 12 0.75 -12.69 13.53
CA LEU A 12 1.78 -13.60 13.03
C LEU A 12 2.55 -13.00 11.84
N LEU A 13 1.82 -12.36 10.91
CA LEU A 13 2.42 -11.68 9.76
C LEU A 13 3.34 -10.53 10.23
N GLY A 14 2.86 -9.71 11.17
CA GLY A 14 3.66 -8.64 11.75
C GLY A 14 4.90 -9.18 12.47
N ALA A 15 4.77 -10.27 13.24
CA ALA A 15 5.91 -10.91 13.91
C ALA A 15 6.94 -11.46 12.91
N ALA A 16 6.49 -12.14 11.86
CA ALA A 16 7.37 -12.66 10.80
C ALA A 16 8.09 -11.53 10.05
N ALA A 17 7.36 -10.46 9.71
CA ALA A 17 7.93 -9.28 9.07
C ALA A 17 8.94 -8.56 9.98
N ALA A 18 8.67 -8.45 11.29
CA ALA A 18 9.60 -7.88 12.26
C ALA A 18 10.88 -8.71 12.39
N ALA A 19 10.76 -10.04 12.44
CA ALA A 19 11.91 -10.94 12.48
C ALA A 19 12.77 -10.81 11.20
N HIS A 20 12.14 -10.71 10.04
CA HIS A 20 12.84 -10.48 8.79
C HIS A 20 13.51 -9.10 8.75
N ALA A 21 12.80 -8.05 9.17
CA ALA A 21 13.34 -6.69 9.23
C ALA A 21 14.58 -6.60 10.14
N TRP A 22 14.59 -7.35 11.25
CA TRP A 22 15.74 -7.44 12.15
C TRP A 22 16.98 -7.99 11.43
N SER A 23 16.81 -8.97 10.56
CA SER A 23 17.93 -9.57 9.80
C SER A 23 18.51 -8.64 8.73
N LEU A 24 17.79 -7.57 8.36
CA LEU A 24 18.25 -6.58 7.38
C LEU A 24 19.14 -5.49 7.99
N GLY A 25 19.37 -5.51 9.33
CA GLY A 25 20.07 -4.46 10.04
C GLY A 25 19.18 -3.25 10.36
N LEU A 26 19.33 -2.71 11.56
CA LEU A 26 18.47 -1.60 12.04
C LEU A 26 19.20 -0.27 12.05
N VAL A 27 20.44 -0.26 12.51
CA VAL A 27 21.26 0.93 12.67
C VAL A 27 22.73 0.57 12.48
N SER A 28 23.44 1.35 11.69
CA SER A 28 24.89 1.27 11.54
C SER A 28 25.57 2.58 11.95
N ALA A 29 26.89 2.62 11.90
CA ALA A 29 27.66 3.83 12.18
C ALA A 29 27.33 5.00 11.22
N SER A 30 26.78 4.69 10.05
CA SER A 30 26.34 5.67 9.04
C SER A 30 24.88 6.12 9.17
N GLY A 31 24.11 5.53 10.11
CA GLY A 31 22.71 5.90 10.36
C GLY A 31 21.71 4.73 10.27
N PRO A 32 20.41 5.04 10.05
CA PRO A 32 19.37 4.02 9.92
C PRO A 32 19.59 3.12 8.72
N GLU A 33 19.49 1.82 8.91
CA GLU A 33 19.56 0.82 7.84
C GLU A 33 18.19 0.45 7.28
N SER A 34 18.20 -0.35 6.20
CA SER A 34 17.01 -0.70 5.44
C SER A 34 15.94 -1.46 6.24
N GLY A 35 16.32 -2.13 7.33
CA GLY A 35 15.41 -2.88 8.20
C GLY A 35 14.63 -2.02 9.19
N LEU A 36 15.04 -0.78 9.47
CA LEU A 36 14.38 0.05 10.49
C LEU A 36 12.94 0.38 10.14
N PHE A 37 12.70 0.84 8.93
CA PHE A 37 11.35 1.21 8.46
C PHE A 37 10.41 -0.01 8.40
N PRO A 38 10.78 -1.14 7.79
CA PRO A 38 9.98 -2.36 7.84
C PRO A 38 9.70 -2.86 9.25
N LEU A 39 10.65 -2.74 10.19
CA LEU A 39 10.44 -3.13 11.58
C LEU A 39 9.35 -2.26 12.24
N ILE A 40 9.42 -0.95 12.08
CA ILE A 40 8.41 -0.04 12.65
C ILE A 40 7.02 -0.36 12.08
N ALA A 41 6.91 -0.54 10.77
CA ALA A 41 5.65 -0.91 10.12
C ALA A 41 5.12 -2.26 10.64
N ALA A 42 5.97 -3.27 10.76
CA ALA A 42 5.62 -4.58 11.27
C ALA A 42 5.12 -4.53 12.73
N LEU A 43 5.78 -3.73 13.58
CA LEU A 43 5.36 -3.53 14.97
C LEU A 43 4.00 -2.83 15.06
N ILE A 44 3.73 -1.84 14.20
CA ILE A 44 2.41 -1.18 14.14
C ILE A 44 1.33 -2.19 13.77
N VAL A 45 1.54 -3.01 12.74
CA VAL A 45 0.61 -4.05 12.33
C VAL A 45 0.37 -5.07 13.43
N MET A 46 1.43 -5.53 14.08
CA MET A 46 1.36 -6.49 15.19
C MET A 46 0.58 -5.92 16.39
N LEU A 47 0.86 -4.68 16.79
CA LEU A 47 0.18 -4.01 17.88
C LEU A 47 -1.31 -3.77 17.54
N ALA A 48 -1.61 -3.32 16.33
CA ALA A 48 -3.01 -3.16 15.89
C ALA A 48 -3.76 -4.49 15.91
N GLY A 49 -3.17 -5.56 15.39
CA GLY A 49 -3.72 -6.91 15.45
C GLY A 49 -3.95 -7.39 16.88
N MET A 50 -3.02 -7.10 17.79
CA MET A 50 -3.14 -7.45 19.21
C MET A 50 -4.28 -6.69 19.89
N VAL A 51 -4.38 -5.38 19.69
CA VAL A 51 -5.48 -4.56 20.20
C VAL A 51 -6.82 -5.08 19.71
N LEU A 52 -6.95 -5.34 18.40
CA LEU A 52 -8.16 -5.87 17.79
C LEU A 52 -8.49 -7.29 18.26
N PHE A 53 -7.51 -8.10 18.60
CA PHE A 53 -7.72 -9.45 19.11
C PHE A 53 -8.42 -9.46 20.49
N PHE A 54 -8.12 -8.47 21.34
CA PHE A 54 -8.71 -8.33 22.67
C PHE A 54 -9.96 -7.46 22.70
N THR A 55 -10.25 -6.72 21.63
CA THR A 55 -11.50 -5.95 21.51
C THR A 55 -12.69 -6.85 21.23
N LYS A 56 -13.88 -6.41 21.65
CA LYS A 56 -15.11 -7.15 21.34
C LYS A 56 -15.31 -7.15 19.83
N PRO A 57 -15.58 -8.33 19.23
CA PRO A 57 -15.81 -8.40 17.79
C PRO A 57 -17.04 -7.55 17.43
N VAL A 58 -16.85 -6.67 16.46
CA VAL A 58 -17.97 -5.96 15.82
C VAL A 58 -18.64 -6.97 14.89
N VAL A 59 -19.96 -7.06 14.92
CA VAL A 59 -20.69 -7.92 13.98
C VAL A 59 -20.48 -7.36 12.57
N ALA A 60 -19.48 -7.89 11.90
CA ALA A 60 -19.18 -7.50 10.53
C ALA A 60 -20.24 -8.09 9.60
N GLN A 61 -20.96 -7.25 8.91
CA GLN A 61 -21.80 -7.67 7.80
C GLN A 61 -20.91 -7.97 6.59
N TRP A 62 -21.10 -9.11 5.96
CA TRP A 62 -20.38 -9.43 4.73
C TRP A 62 -20.66 -8.38 3.65
N PRO A 63 -19.63 -7.90 2.96
CA PRO A 63 -19.82 -6.91 1.90
C PRO A 63 -20.68 -7.48 0.79
N GLN A 64 -21.73 -6.76 0.41
CA GLN A 64 -22.66 -7.14 -0.64
C GLN A 64 -22.79 -6.02 -1.69
N GLY A 65 -23.14 -6.40 -2.91
CA GLY A 65 -23.42 -5.43 -3.97
C GLY A 65 -22.28 -4.44 -4.22
N ALA A 66 -22.54 -3.15 -4.01
CA ALA A 66 -21.58 -2.07 -4.26
C ALA A 66 -20.30 -2.15 -3.41
N ALA A 67 -20.34 -2.75 -2.23
CA ALA A 67 -19.14 -2.93 -1.40
C ALA A 67 -18.21 -3.99 -2.00
N LEU A 68 -18.76 -5.07 -2.54
CA LEU A 68 -17.97 -6.12 -3.19
C LEU A 68 -17.30 -5.60 -4.47
N SER A 69 -18.01 -4.81 -5.28
CA SER A 69 -17.42 -4.20 -6.49
C SER A 69 -16.29 -3.21 -6.16
N ARG A 70 -16.38 -2.49 -5.05
CA ARG A 70 -15.29 -1.62 -4.56
C ARG A 70 -14.06 -2.42 -4.17
N ILE A 71 -14.24 -3.50 -3.42
CA ILE A 71 -13.14 -4.39 -3.04
C ILE A 71 -12.48 -4.99 -4.29
N ALA A 72 -13.29 -5.51 -5.23
CA ALA A 72 -12.79 -6.04 -6.48
C ALA A 72 -11.99 -4.99 -7.27
N GLY A 73 -12.47 -3.76 -7.35
CA GLY A 73 -11.77 -2.67 -8.03
C GLY A 73 -10.44 -2.31 -7.36
N VAL A 74 -10.36 -2.34 -6.03
CA VAL A 74 -9.09 -2.15 -5.31
C VAL A 74 -8.10 -3.27 -5.64
N VAL A 75 -8.56 -4.53 -5.59
CA VAL A 75 -7.72 -5.69 -5.93
C VAL A 75 -7.22 -5.61 -7.37
N VAL A 76 -8.09 -5.27 -8.32
CA VAL A 76 -7.73 -5.10 -9.74
C VAL A 76 -6.72 -3.95 -9.90
N GLY A 77 -6.93 -2.81 -9.24
CA GLY A 77 -6.00 -1.68 -9.29
C GLY A 77 -4.61 -2.05 -8.76
N LEU A 78 -4.53 -2.74 -7.63
CA LEU A 78 -3.26 -3.18 -7.05
C LEU A 78 -2.58 -4.26 -7.91
N ALA A 79 -3.34 -5.21 -8.44
CA ALA A 79 -2.82 -6.22 -9.36
C ALA A 79 -2.29 -5.57 -10.66
N PHE A 80 -3.01 -4.60 -11.21
CA PHE A 80 -2.54 -3.82 -12.34
C PHE A 80 -1.22 -3.11 -12.02
N MET A 81 -1.13 -2.45 -10.85
CA MET A 81 0.11 -1.81 -10.41
C MET A 81 1.29 -2.79 -10.38
N ALA A 82 1.10 -3.95 -9.76
CA ALA A 82 2.14 -4.96 -9.63
C ALA A 82 2.61 -5.53 -10.98
N LEU A 83 1.67 -5.77 -11.90
CA LEU A 83 1.96 -6.40 -13.20
C LEU A 83 2.46 -5.39 -14.24
N ALA A 84 1.93 -4.17 -14.27
CA ALA A 84 2.24 -3.19 -15.30
C ALA A 84 3.50 -2.37 -14.99
N LEU A 85 3.88 -2.22 -13.72
CA LEU A 85 5.01 -1.40 -13.29
C LEU A 85 6.32 -1.68 -14.05
N PRO A 86 6.75 -2.95 -14.28
CA PRO A 86 7.98 -3.23 -15.00
C PRO A 86 7.95 -2.82 -16.47
N TYR A 87 6.76 -2.74 -17.07
CA TYR A 87 6.58 -2.50 -18.51
C TYR A 87 6.29 -1.04 -18.84
N THR A 88 5.51 -0.36 -18.01
CA THR A 88 5.04 1.01 -18.31
C THR A 88 5.71 2.09 -17.45
N GLY A 89 6.48 1.69 -16.45
CA GLY A 89 7.13 2.58 -15.51
C GLY A 89 6.18 3.16 -14.46
N PHE A 90 6.75 3.84 -13.47
CA PHE A 90 6.02 4.32 -12.30
C PHE A 90 4.93 5.34 -12.62
N ALA A 91 5.25 6.35 -13.45
CA ALA A 91 4.36 7.48 -13.71
C ALA A 91 3.01 7.03 -14.28
N VAL A 92 3.05 6.25 -15.37
CA VAL A 92 1.84 5.77 -16.06
C VAL A 92 1.06 4.78 -15.20
N THR A 93 1.78 3.81 -14.62
CA THR A 93 1.15 2.77 -13.79
C THR A 93 0.47 3.36 -12.57
N ALA A 94 1.15 4.27 -11.86
CA ALA A 94 0.60 4.92 -10.68
C ALA A 94 -0.61 5.81 -11.02
N ALA A 95 -0.56 6.56 -12.13
CA ALA A 95 -1.68 7.38 -12.57
C ALA A 95 -2.92 6.53 -12.87
N VAL A 96 -2.78 5.47 -13.65
CA VAL A 96 -3.88 4.56 -13.99
C VAL A 96 -4.43 3.88 -12.74
N THR A 97 -3.56 3.34 -11.90
CA THR A 97 -3.95 2.71 -10.62
C THR A 97 -4.73 3.68 -9.75
N MET A 98 -4.24 4.92 -9.61
CA MET A 98 -4.90 5.94 -8.80
C MET A 98 -6.29 6.29 -9.34
N VAL A 99 -6.46 6.40 -10.68
CA VAL A 99 -7.78 6.59 -11.29
C VAL A 99 -8.71 5.43 -10.96
N ILE A 100 -8.24 4.18 -11.09
CA ILE A 100 -9.03 2.99 -10.72
C ILE A 100 -9.47 3.07 -9.26
N LEU A 101 -8.55 3.34 -8.34
CA LEU A 101 -8.83 3.39 -6.91
C LEU A 101 -9.81 4.51 -6.54
N VAL A 102 -9.64 5.72 -7.08
CA VAL A 102 -10.54 6.85 -6.86
C VAL A 102 -11.94 6.56 -7.40
N ARG A 103 -12.03 5.95 -8.57
CA ARG A 103 -13.33 5.57 -9.17
C ARG A 103 -14.04 4.48 -8.38
N THR A 104 -13.32 3.51 -7.89
CA THR A 104 -13.88 2.40 -7.09
C THR A 104 -14.28 2.83 -5.68
N ALA A 105 -13.59 3.83 -5.10
CA ALA A 105 -13.99 4.40 -3.81
C ALA A 105 -15.38 5.07 -3.86
N GLY A 106 -15.82 5.48 -5.05
CA GLY A 106 -17.17 5.99 -5.32
C GLY A 106 -17.32 7.48 -5.01
N GLY A 107 -17.79 8.25 -5.98
CA GLY A 107 -18.18 9.65 -5.79
C GLY A 107 -17.50 10.66 -6.71
N SER A 108 -16.33 10.38 -7.26
CA SER A 108 -15.63 11.32 -8.13
C SER A 108 -15.94 11.09 -9.61
N GLY A 109 -16.12 12.18 -10.38
CA GLY A 109 -16.17 12.11 -11.84
C GLY A 109 -14.81 11.67 -12.43
N TRP A 110 -14.82 11.23 -13.70
CA TRP A 110 -13.59 10.79 -14.39
C TRP A 110 -12.53 11.88 -14.47
N ILE A 111 -12.94 13.12 -14.71
CA ILE A 111 -12.04 14.28 -14.79
C ILE A 111 -11.39 14.54 -13.43
N ALA A 112 -12.18 14.56 -12.35
CA ALA A 112 -11.64 14.75 -11.00
C ALA A 112 -10.68 13.64 -10.60
N ALA A 113 -10.98 12.39 -10.93
CA ALA A 113 -10.09 11.26 -10.69
C ALA A 113 -8.77 11.39 -11.47
N ALA A 114 -8.83 11.79 -12.74
CA ALA A 114 -7.64 11.99 -13.58
C ALA A 114 -6.78 13.15 -13.07
N VAL A 115 -7.39 14.27 -12.70
CA VAL A 115 -6.66 15.43 -12.13
C VAL A 115 -5.97 15.06 -10.82
N LEU A 116 -6.70 14.40 -9.92
CA LEU A 116 -6.14 13.96 -8.64
C LEU A 116 -5.00 12.96 -8.84
N ALA A 117 -5.17 11.99 -9.74
CA ALA A 117 -4.13 11.02 -10.05
C ALA A 117 -2.86 11.69 -10.62
N SER A 118 -3.03 12.58 -11.60
CA SER A 118 -1.91 13.29 -12.21
C SER A 118 -1.18 14.19 -11.23
N ALA A 119 -1.91 14.93 -10.38
CA ALA A 119 -1.34 15.77 -9.34
C ALA A 119 -0.55 14.94 -8.31
N SER A 120 -1.15 13.83 -7.83
CA SER A 120 -0.49 12.95 -6.85
C SER A 120 0.79 12.33 -7.41
N VAL A 121 0.76 11.84 -8.65
CA VAL A 121 1.93 11.26 -9.30
C VAL A 121 3.02 12.30 -9.53
N ALA A 122 2.66 13.52 -9.96
CA ALA A 122 3.60 14.60 -10.13
C ALA A 122 4.31 14.98 -8.83
N VAL A 123 3.55 15.05 -7.71
CA VAL A 123 4.11 15.32 -6.38
C VAL A 123 5.07 14.22 -5.96
N VAL A 124 4.68 12.95 -6.12
CA VAL A 124 5.52 11.81 -5.76
C VAL A 124 6.79 11.77 -6.60
N MET A 125 6.68 11.97 -7.92
CA MET A 125 7.85 12.00 -8.82
C MET A 125 8.80 13.14 -8.47
N TRP A 126 8.26 14.33 -8.16
CA TRP A 126 9.07 15.46 -7.73
C TRP A 126 9.77 15.17 -6.39
N LEU A 127 9.03 14.65 -5.42
CA LEU A 127 9.56 14.32 -4.08
C LEU A 127 10.67 13.27 -4.16
N PHE A 128 10.42 12.16 -4.83
CA PHE A 128 11.39 11.07 -4.91
C PHE A 128 12.55 11.39 -5.86
N GLY A 129 12.28 12.06 -7.00
CA GLY A 129 13.30 12.39 -7.98
C GLY A 129 14.20 13.56 -7.56
N HIS A 130 13.61 14.65 -7.00
CA HIS A 130 14.37 15.86 -6.69
C HIS A 130 14.79 15.96 -5.23
N VAL A 131 13.90 15.61 -4.28
CA VAL A 131 14.19 15.79 -2.85
C VAL A 131 14.96 14.60 -2.29
N LEU A 132 14.55 13.37 -2.61
CA LEU A 132 15.20 12.17 -2.11
C LEU A 132 16.30 11.63 -3.03
N GLY A 133 16.40 12.12 -4.28
CA GLY A 133 17.40 11.64 -5.24
C GLY A 133 17.27 10.17 -5.62
N MET A 134 16.08 9.57 -5.39
CA MET A 134 15.83 8.16 -5.66
C MET A 134 15.35 7.96 -7.09
N ALA A 135 15.96 6.99 -7.79
CA ALA A 135 15.51 6.61 -9.13
C ALA A 135 14.22 5.80 -9.06
N LEU A 136 13.12 6.37 -9.55
CA LEU A 136 11.87 5.63 -9.74
C LEU A 136 11.98 4.73 -11.00
N PRO A 137 11.27 3.59 -11.03
CA PRO A 137 11.22 2.72 -12.20
C PRO A 137 10.75 3.50 -13.44
N ARG A 138 11.62 3.59 -14.43
CA ARG A 138 11.33 4.31 -15.68
C ARG A 138 10.71 3.36 -16.69
N GLY A 139 9.68 3.83 -17.38
CA GLY A 139 9.08 3.13 -18.50
C GLY A 139 9.90 3.26 -19.78
N PRO A 140 9.44 2.63 -20.88
CA PRO A 140 10.11 2.67 -22.18
C PRO A 140 10.25 4.10 -22.76
N TRP A 141 9.50 5.05 -22.22
CA TRP A 141 9.56 6.48 -22.63
C TRP A 141 10.46 7.34 -21.74
N GLY A 142 11.21 6.75 -20.80
CA GLY A 142 12.21 7.45 -19.98
C GLY A 142 11.70 8.15 -18.72
N TRP A 143 10.40 8.04 -18.42
CA TRP A 143 9.77 8.55 -17.18
C TRP A 143 8.92 7.50 -16.46
#